data_7302b8b314ed925363e21bbe90f1c6f9
#
_entry.id   7302b8b314ed925363e21bbe90f1c6f9
#
_cell.length_a   1.000
_cell.length_b   1.000
_cell.length_c   1.000
_cell.angle_alpha   90.00
_cell.angle_beta   90.00
_cell.angle_gamma   90.00
#
_symmetry.space_group_name_H-M   'P 1'
#
loop_
_entity.id
_entity.type
_entity.pdbx_description
1 polymer ?
#
loop_
_entity_poly.entity_id
_entity_poly.type
_entity_poly.pdbx_seq_one_letter_code
_entity_poly.pdbx_strand_id
1 'polypeptide(L)'
;MNKTPKILIAVPCMDSVAAQFAQALAMLEKEGHCLVSFVIGSLIYNSRNDLAKQALKLECDYILWLDSDMVFPPETLKYLLKEMDETGADFISGLYFRRCAPFSPVAFDSLEIKDGKASWTDYRGELTGLREVAGVGFGCVLQKTGMLLDMAATYGDFFGPIAKVGEDLAFCWRARQLGYKIMLDCNLKLGHVGHTVFTQQYFEALQGDA
;
A
#
# COMPACT_ATOMS: atom_id res chain seq x y z
N MET A 1 -25.10 -16.05 -5.84
CA MET A 1 -23.88 -16.59 -5.18
C MET A 1 -22.78 -15.56 -5.39
N ASN A 2 -22.25 -14.96 -4.34
CA ASN A 2 -21.12 -14.05 -4.51
C ASN A 2 -19.93 -14.84 -5.06
N LYS A 3 -19.35 -14.39 -6.15
CA LYS A 3 -18.15 -14.99 -6.76
C LYS A 3 -17.01 -14.92 -5.72
N THR A 4 -16.35 -16.03 -5.48
CA THR A 4 -15.15 -16.07 -4.63
C THR A 4 -14.07 -15.17 -5.25
N PRO A 5 -13.56 -14.14 -4.54
CA PRO A 5 -12.62 -13.20 -5.12
C PRO A 5 -11.28 -13.85 -5.46
N LYS A 6 -10.67 -13.41 -6.56
CA LYS A 6 -9.32 -13.78 -6.95
C LYS A 6 -8.36 -12.64 -6.61
N ILE A 7 -7.33 -12.94 -5.84
CA ILE A 7 -6.46 -11.95 -5.23
C ILE A 7 -5.00 -12.25 -5.56
N LEU A 8 -4.28 -11.27 -6.08
CA LEU A 8 -2.83 -11.33 -6.18
C LEU A 8 -2.21 -10.73 -4.92
N ILE A 9 -1.46 -11.52 -4.16
CA ILE A 9 -0.56 -11.02 -3.11
C ILE A 9 0.76 -10.69 -3.79
N ALA A 10 1.02 -9.40 -3.95
CA ALA A 10 2.07 -8.85 -4.79
C ALA A 10 3.24 -8.35 -3.92
N VAL A 11 4.40 -8.95 -4.07
CA VAL A 11 5.60 -8.65 -3.26
C VAL A 11 6.73 -8.18 -4.16
N PRO A 12 6.95 -6.86 -4.30
CA PRO A 12 8.18 -6.36 -4.90
C PRO A 12 9.35 -6.60 -3.93
N CYS A 13 10.47 -7.12 -4.42
CA CYS A 13 11.61 -7.52 -3.61
C CYS A 13 12.92 -7.30 -4.38
N MET A 14 14.00 -6.90 -3.70
CA MET A 14 15.30 -6.76 -4.37
C MET A 14 15.97 -8.14 -4.55
N ASP A 15 16.31 -8.80 -3.46
CA ASP A 15 17.04 -10.08 -3.45
C ASP A 15 16.60 -11.00 -2.31
N SER A 16 16.06 -10.43 -1.24
CA SER A 16 15.69 -11.12 -0.01
C SER A 16 14.49 -10.47 0.65
N VAL A 17 13.88 -11.16 1.58
CA VAL A 17 12.81 -10.64 2.43
C VAL A 17 13.23 -10.71 3.89
N ALA A 18 12.71 -9.83 4.73
CA ALA A 18 12.92 -9.91 6.16
C ALA A 18 12.30 -11.20 6.72
N ALA A 19 12.98 -11.86 7.67
CA ALA A 19 12.47 -13.10 8.28
C ALA A 19 11.09 -12.89 8.93
N GLN A 20 10.88 -11.73 9.55
CA GLN A 20 9.60 -11.34 10.14
C GLN A 20 8.50 -11.20 9.07
N PHE A 21 8.83 -10.66 7.88
CA PHE A 21 7.91 -10.62 6.74
C PHE A 21 7.57 -12.04 6.27
N ALA A 22 8.57 -12.91 6.10
CA ALA A 22 8.35 -14.29 5.67
C ALA A 22 7.42 -15.04 6.64
N GLN A 23 7.60 -14.83 7.94
CA GLN A 23 6.73 -15.39 8.97
C GLN A 23 5.30 -14.82 8.87
N ALA A 24 5.14 -13.50 8.75
CA ALA A 24 3.83 -12.86 8.61
C ALA A 24 3.10 -13.33 7.35
N LEU A 25 3.81 -13.45 6.21
CA LEU A 25 3.23 -13.96 4.96
C LEU A 25 2.81 -15.44 5.06
N ALA A 26 3.59 -16.26 5.76
CA ALA A 26 3.25 -17.67 5.99
C ALA A 26 2.02 -17.83 6.88
N MET A 27 1.82 -16.92 7.84
CA MET A 27 0.67 -16.93 8.76
C MET A 27 -0.57 -16.21 8.22
N LEU A 28 -0.45 -15.48 7.10
CA LEU A 28 -1.55 -14.71 6.53
C LEU A 28 -2.76 -15.61 6.24
N GLU A 29 -3.90 -15.28 6.82
CA GLU A 29 -5.19 -15.90 6.51
C GLU A 29 -5.62 -15.49 5.09
N LYS A 30 -5.68 -16.48 4.21
CA LYS A 30 -6.02 -16.27 2.80
C LYS A 30 -7.52 -16.46 2.60
N GLU A 31 -8.15 -15.43 2.05
CA GLU A 31 -9.56 -15.45 1.65
C GLU A 31 -9.64 -15.58 0.12
N GLY A 32 -10.55 -16.43 -0.36
CA GLY A 32 -10.73 -16.61 -1.80
C GLY A 32 -9.59 -17.37 -2.50
N HIS A 33 -9.39 -17.06 -3.78
CA HIS A 33 -8.30 -17.62 -4.57
C HIS A 33 -7.07 -16.70 -4.52
N CYS A 34 -6.18 -16.94 -3.58
CA CYS A 34 -4.95 -16.15 -3.41
C CYS A 34 -3.79 -16.73 -4.20
N LEU A 35 -3.12 -15.89 -4.98
CA LEU A 35 -1.86 -16.16 -5.65
C LEU A 35 -0.79 -15.27 -5.05
N VAL A 36 0.35 -15.82 -4.64
CA VAL A 36 1.49 -15.05 -4.15
C VAL A 36 2.49 -14.90 -5.29
N SER A 37 2.90 -13.67 -5.59
CA SER A 37 3.89 -13.41 -6.63
C SER A 37 4.95 -12.44 -6.13
N PHE A 38 6.21 -12.80 -6.40
CA PHE A 38 7.39 -11.97 -6.17
C PHE A 38 7.94 -11.48 -7.50
N VAL A 39 8.32 -10.20 -7.58
CA VAL A 39 9.21 -9.70 -8.63
C VAL A 39 10.51 -9.30 -7.98
N ILE A 40 11.61 -9.93 -8.41
CA ILE A 40 12.92 -9.89 -7.75
C ILE A 40 13.92 -9.16 -8.64
N GLY A 41 14.78 -8.33 -8.01
CA GLY A 41 15.97 -7.77 -8.66
C GLY A 41 15.71 -6.64 -9.66
N SER A 42 14.62 -5.89 -9.51
CA SER A 42 14.28 -4.77 -10.37
C SER A 42 14.11 -3.46 -9.59
N LEU A 43 14.11 -2.33 -10.30
CA LEU A 43 13.71 -1.06 -9.72
C LEU A 43 12.26 -1.15 -9.23
N ILE A 44 11.97 -0.58 -8.07
CA ILE A 44 10.69 -0.75 -7.38
C ILE A 44 9.47 -0.46 -8.27
N TYR A 45 9.50 0.62 -9.04
CA TYR A 45 8.38 0.97 -9.93
C TYR A 45 8.21 -0.03 -11.08
N ASN A 46 9.29 -0.65 -11.59
CA ASN A 46 9.20 -1.71 -12.58
C ASN A 46 8.58 -2.97 -11.97
N SER A 47 9.04 -3.36 -10.78
CA SER A 47 8.49 -4.52 -10.06
C SER A 47 6.99 -4.36 -9.80
N ARG A 48 6.56 -3.17 -9.37
CA ARG A 48 5.13 -2.88 -9.17
C ARG A 48 4.35 -2.88 -10.48
N ASN A 49 4.89 -2.30 -11.56
CA ASN A 49 4.26 -2.34 -12.88
C ASN A 49 4.10 -3.77 -13.40
N ASP A 50 5.10 -4.62 -13.23
CA ASP A 50 5.05 -6.01 -13.68
C ASP A 50 4.04 -6.83 -12.87
N LEU A 51 3.98 -6.64 -11.55
CA LEU A 51 2.96 -7.25 -10.68
C LEU A 51 1.55 -6.76 -11.03
N ALA A 52 1.37 -5.47 -11.32
CA ALA A 52 0.09 -4.91 -11.77
C ALA A 52 -0.37 -5.55 -13.08
N LYS A 53 0.51 -5.64 -14.08
CA LYS A 53 0.23 -6.33 -15.35
C LYS A 53 -0.10 -7.81 -15.15
N GLN A 54 0.61 -8.47 -14.22
CA GLN A 54 0.34 -9.87 -13.88
C GLN A 54 -1.06 -10.03 -13.28
N ALA A 55 -1.48 -9.13 -12.36
CA ALA A 55 -2.82 -9.17 -11.78
C ALA A 55 -3.91 -9.03 -12.84
N LEU A 56 -3.74 -8.10 -13.79
CA LEU A 56 -4.67 -7.91 -14.90
C LEU A 56 -4.70 -9.13 -15.82
N LYS A 57 -3.54 -9.68 -16.21
CA LYS A 57 -3.44 -10.89 -17.04
C LYS A 57 -4.08 -12.10 -16.39
N LEU A 58 -3.99 -12.20 -15.08
CA LEU A 58 -4.59 -13.29 -14.30
C LEU A 58 -6.06 -13.03 -13.97
N GLU A 59 -6.63 -11.90 -14.39
CA GLU A 59 -8.01 -11.50 -14.09
C GLU A 59 -8.30 -11.53 -12.57
N CYS A 60 -7.38 -10.99 -11.77
CA CYS A 60 -7.59 -10.84 -10.34
C CYS A 60 -8.60 -9.73 -10.06
N ASP A 61 -9.45 -9.92 -9.05
CA ASP A 61 -10.40 -8.90 -8.61
C ASP A 61 -9.69 -7.85 -7.73
N TYR A 62 -8.67 -8.28 -6.96
CA TYR A 62 -7.90 -7.45 -6.04
C TYR A 62 -6.39 -7.72 -6.13
N ILE A 63 -5.61 -6.73 -5.70
CA ILE A 63 -4.18 -6.87 -5.37
C ILE A 63 -3.97 -6.49 -3.91
N LEU A 64 -3.33 -7.37 -3.16
CA LEU A 64 -2.74 -7.04 -1.86
C LEU A 64 -1.24 -6.80 -2.07
N TRP A 65 -0.84 -5.53 -2.02
CA TRP A 65 0.56 -5.13 -2.04
C TRP A 65 1.18 -5.30 -0.67
N LEU A 66 2.32 -5.94 -0.61
CA LEU A 66 3.10 -6.13 0.62
C LEU A 66 4.57 -5.88 0.31
N ASP A 67 5.17 -4.85 0.91
CA ASP A 67 6.62 -4.68 0.83
C ASP A 67 7.34 -5.75 1.66
N SER A 68 8.49 -6.18 1.20
CA SER A 68 9.23 -7.35 1.70
C SER A 68 9.82 -7.19 3.12
N ASP A 69 9.54 -6.06 3.76
CA ASP A 69 9.97 -5.69 5.11
C ASP A 69 8.80 -5.27 6.03
N MET A 70 7.57 -5.62 5.65
CA MET A 70 6.39 -5.36 6.47
C MET A 70 6.09 -6.52 7.42
N VAL A 71 5.53 -6.17 8.59
CA VAL A 71 4.97 -7.12 9.56
C VAL A 71 3.51 -6.78 9.77
N PHE A 72 2.66 -7.78 9.64
CA PHE A 72 1.21 -7.61 9.66
C PHE A 72 0.53 -8.78 10.37
N PRO A 73 -0.65 -8.55 10.98
CA PRO A 73 -1.47 -9.60 11.61
C PRO A 73 -1.94 -10.65 10.60
N PRO A 74 -2.16 -11.90 11.03
CA PRO A 74 -2.67 -12.96 10.15
C PRO A 74 -3.98 -12.61 9.44
N GLU A 75 -4.88 -11.90 10.10
CA GLU A 75 -6.20 -11.51 9.61
C GLU A 75 -6.19 -10.30 8.64
N THR A 76 -5.04 -9.73 8.31
CA THR A 76 -4.91 -8.49 7.54
C THR A 76 -5.70 -8.49 6.23
N LEU A 77 -5.59 -9.54 5.41
CA LEU A 77 -6.32 -9.60 4.14
C LEU A 77 -7.83 -9.65 4.35
N LYS A 78 -8.28 -10.49 5.26
CA LYS A 78 -9.70 -10.65 5.62
C LYS A 78 -10.28 -9.33 6.15
N TYR A 79 -9.52 -8.67 7.02
CA TYR A 79 -9.89 -7.38 7.58
C TYR A 79 -10.06 -6.31 6.48
N LEU A 80 -9.08 -6.16 5.59
CA LEU A 80 -9.12 -5.18 4.49
C LEU A 80 -10.25 -5.46 3.49
N LEU A 81 -10.52 -6.73 3.16
CA LEU A 81 -11.65 -7.10 2.29
C LEU A 81 -12.99 -6.71 2.91
N LYS A 82 -13.14 -6.95 4.20
CA LYS A 82 -14.34 -6.56 4.96
C LYS A 82 -14.52 -5.03 4.95
N GLU A 83 -13.46 -4.28 5.24
CA GLU A 83 -13.50 -2.82 5.22
C GLU A 83 -13.86 -2.28 3.83
N MET A 84 -13.34 -2.87 2.76
CA MET A 84 -13.72 -2.50 1.39
C MET A 84 -15.19 -2.77 1.08
N ASP A 85 -15.72 -3.89 1.55
CA ASP A 85 -17.14 -4.26 1.35
C ASP A 85 -18.06 -3.31 2.13
N GLU A 86 -17.74 -3.00 3.38
CA GLU A 86 -18.53 -2.14 4.25
C GLU A 86 -18.52 -0.66 3.85
N THR A 87 -17.38 -0.18 3.31
CA THR A 87 -17.19 1.25 2.98
C THR A 87 -17.36 1.56 1.50
N GLY A 88 -17.32 0.54 0.63
CA GLY A 88 -17.29 0.71 -0.82
C GLY A 88 -15.97 1.23 -1.37
N ALA A 89 -14.91 1.32 -0.55
CA ALA A 89 -13.61 1.80 -0.97
C ALA A 89 -12.99 0.93 -2.08
N ASP A 90 -12.20 1.55 -2.95
CA ASP A 90 -11.46 0.86 -4.02
C ASP A 90 -9.99 0.66 -3.66
N PHE A 91 -9.51 1.37 -2.63
CA PHE A 91 -8.12 1.39 -2.18
C PHE A 91 -8.06 1.65 -0.67
N ILE A 92 -7.42 0.75 0.09
CA ILE A 92 -7.19 0.92 1.53
C ILE A 92 -5.75 0.52 1.86
N SER A 93 -5.02 1.40 2.56
CA SER A 93 -3.71 1.15 3.17
C SER A 93 -3.84 0.94 4.66
N GLY A 94 -3.08 0.02 5.24
CA GLY A 94 -2.88 -0.04 6.69
C GLY A 94 -1.88 1.03 7.16
N LEU A 95 -1.92 1.36 8.46
CA LEU A 95 -1.05 2.36 9.10
C LEU A 95 0.31 1.75 9.42
N TYR A 96 1.38 2.38 8.91
CA TYR A 96 2.75 2.09 9.27
C TYR A 96 3.63 3.35 9.24
N PHE A 97 4.86 3.25 9.75
CA PHE A 97 5.71 4.40 10.05
C PHE A 97 7.04 4.32 9.30
N ARG A 98 7.64 5.48 9.01
CA ARG A 98 9.00 5.60 8.46
C ARG A 98 10.03 5.01 9.42
N ARG A 99 11.12 4.47 8.86
CA ARG A 99 12.27 3.91 9.62
C ARG A 99 13.34 4.94 9.97
N CYS A 100 13.08 6.21 9.69
CA CYS A 100 13.99 7.32 9.98
C CYS A 100 13.23 8.46 10.65
N ALA A 101 13.93 9.23 11.45
CA ALA A 101 13.34 10.42 12.08
C ALA A 101 12.70 11.34 11.03
N PRO A 102 11.52 11.91 11.31
CA PRO A 102 10.82 11.94 12.60
C PRO A 102 9.89 10.73 12.84
N PHE A 103 10.08 9.59 12.17
CA PHE A 103 9.28 8.35 12.30
C PHE A 103 7.78 8.57 12.07
N SER A 104 7.42 9.54 11.24
CA SER A 104 6.03 9.87 10.94
C SER A 104 5.30 8.74 10.18
N PRO A 105 3.96 8.71 10.19
CA PRO A 105 3.18 7.83 9.32
C PRO A 105 3.62 7.95 7.86
N VAL A 106 3.59 6.84 7.12
CA VAL A 106 3.82 6.88 5.67
C VAL A 106 2.50 7.19 4.95
N ALA A 107 1.98 8.36 5.27
CA ALA A 107 0.75 8.92 4.72
C ALA A 107 0.89 10.45 4.58
N PHE A 108 0.04 11.06 3.75
CA PHE A 108 0.17 12.46 3.35
C PHE A 108 -1.18 13.15 3.31
N ASP A 109 -1.28 14.32 3.98
CA ASP A 109 -2.49 15.15 4.00
C ASP A 109 -2.70 15.90 2.69
N SER A 110 -1.62 16.27 2.01
CA SER A 110 -1.67 16.89 0.69
C SER A 110 -0.65 16.26 -0.25
N LEU A 111 -0.97 16.25 -1.53
CA LEU A 111 -0.08 15.83 -2.62
C LEU A 111 -0.54 16.52 -3.90
N GLU A 112 0.28 17.44 -4.39
CA GLU A 112 0.02 18.21 -5.60
C GLU A 112 1.19 18.08 -6.56
N ILE A 113 0.88 17.89 -7.84
CA ILE A 113 1.86 17.92 -8.92
C ILE A 113 1.40 18.96 -9.94
N LYS A 114 2.14 20.07 -10.05
CA LYS A 114 1.85 21.18 -10.95
C LYS A 114 3.12 21.70 -11.59
N ASP A 115 3.07 21.95 -12.90
CA ASP A 115 4.20 22.49 -13.68
C ASP A 115 5.50 21.71 -13.50
N GLY A 116 5.40 20.36 -13.44
CA GLY A 116 6.55 19.46 -13.26
C GLY A 116 7.18 19.50 -11.86
N LYS A 117 6.53 20.15 -10.89
CA LYS A 117 6.94 20.19 -9.49
C LYS A 117 5.93 19.50 -8.61
N ALA A 118 6.41 18.75 -7.63
CA ALA A 118 5.57 18.13 -6.62
C ALA A 118 5.72 18.82 -5.26
N SER A 119 4.63 18.90 -4.52
CA SER A 119 4.58 19.33 -3.13
C SER A 119 3.66 18.42 -2.33
N TRP A 120 4.01 18.15 -1.10
CA TRP A 120 3.22 17.32 -0.18
C TRP A 120 3.43 17.74 1.25
N THR A 121 2.48 17.36 2.11
CA THR A 121 2.61 17.48 3.57
C THR A 121 2.39 16.12 4.21
N ASP A 122 3.21 15.80 5.21
CA ASP A 122 3.06 14.56 5.98
C ASP A 122 1.72 14.56 6.73
N TYR A 123 1.14 13.38 6.90
CA TYR A 123 -0.11 13.18 7.62
C TYR A 123 0.05 13.58 9.10
N ARG A 124 -0.90 14.37 9.59
CA ARG A 124 -0.96 14.88 10.97
C ARG A 124 -2.33 14.66 11.61
N GLY A 125 -3.19 13.87 10.96
CA GLY A 125 -4.51 13.56 11.49
C GLY A 125 -4.47 12.56 12.64
N GLU A 126 -5.66 12.23 13.15
CA GLU A 126 -5.83 11.21 14.18
C GLU A 126 -5.40 9.82 13.69
N LEU A 127 -4.77 9.05 14.57
CA LEU A 127 -4.29 7.68 14.29
C LEU A 127 -5.34 6.61 14.66
N THR A 128 -6.62 6.90 14.35
CA THR A 128 -7.76 6.01 14.59
C THR A 128 -8.78 6.09 13.47
N GLY A 129 -9.46 4.98 13.19
CA GLY A 129 -10.50 4.90 12.15
C GLY A 129 -9.98 4.97 10.73
N LEU A 130 -10.91 4.97 9.78
CA LEU A 130 -10.63 5.08 8.36
C LEU A 130 -10.58 6.56 7.95
N ARG A 131 -9.52 6.97 7.27
CA ARG A 131 -9.24 8.36 6.89
C ARG A 131 -9.01 8.48 5.40
N GLU A 132 -9.62 9.47 4.76
CA GLU A 132 -9.26 9.85 3.40
C GLU A 132 -8.00 10.72 3.43
N VAL A 133 -6.98 10.38 2.63
CA VAL A 133 -5.68 11.04 2.57
C VAL A 133 -5.27 11.33 1.14
N ALA A 134 -4.27 12.18 0.94
CA ALA A 134 -3.80 12.52 -0.40
C ALA A 134 -2.87 11.46 -0.99
N GLY A 135 -2.20 10.69 -0.14
CA GLY A 135 -1.29 9.63 -0.57
C GLY A 135 -0.81 8.78 0.58
N VAL A 136 -0.33 7.59 0.27
CA VAL A 136 0.28 6.63 1.20
C VAL A 136 1.43 5.91 0.52
N GLY A 137 2.30 5.26 1.31
CA GLY A 137 3.22 4.27 0.77
C GLY A 137 2.54 2.93 0.51
N PHE A 138 3.19 2.04 -0.23
CA PHE A 138 2.64 0.75 -0.66
C PHE A 138 3.12 -0.44 0.20
N GLY A 139 3.49 -0.19 1.45
CA GLY A 139 3.93 -1.23 2.38
C GLY A 139 2.89 -2.32 2.64
N CYS A 140 1.61 -1.92 2.78
CA CYS A 140 0.48 -2.85 2.85
C CYS A 140 -0.78 -2.15 2.34
N VAL A 141 -1.20 -2.48 1.12
CA VAL A 141 -2.34 -1.87 0.44
C VAL A 141 -3.19 -2.95 -0.20
N LEU A 142 -4.50 -2.92 0.04
CA LEU A 142 -5.47 -3.65 -0.77
C LEU A 142 -6.13 -2.69 -1.75
N GLN A 143 -6.15 -3.06 -3.04
CA GLN A 143 -6.83 -2.29 -4.09
C GLN A 143 -7.62 -3.17 -5.05
N LYS A 144 -8.68 -2.62 -5.65
CA LYS A 144 -9.38 -3.24 -6.78
C LYS A 144 -8.58 -3.10 -8.06
N THR A 145 -8.52 -4.16 -8.87
CA THR A 145 -7.79 -4.13 -10.15
C THR A 145 -8.43 -3.22 -11.20
N GLY A 146 -9.72 -2.89 -11.05
CA GLY A 146 -10.40 -1.90 -11.91
C GLY A 146 -9.68 -0.56 -11.99
N MET A 147 -9.09 -0.10 -10.86
CA MET A 147 -8.27 1.13 -10.85
C MET A 147 -7.10 1.08 -11.84
N LEU A 148 -6.49 -0.10 -12.03
CA LEU A 148 -5.37 -0.27 -12.97
C LEU A 148 -5.83 -0.15 -14.42
N LEU A 149 -7.05 -0.62 -14.75
CA LEU A 149 -7.60 -0.49 -16.10
C LEU A 149 -7.79 0.97 -16.46
N ASP A 150 -8.35 1.78 -15.56
CA ASP A 150 -8.55 3.21 -15.78
C ASP A 150 -7.22 3.96 -15.88
N MET A 151 -6.23 3.59 -15.04
CA MET A 151 -4.87 4.14 -15.14
C MET A 151 -4.19 3.78 -16.45
N ALA A 152 -4.28 2.52 -16.89
CA ALA A 152 -3.71 2.10 -18.17
C ALA A 152 -4.33 2.87 -19.34
N ALA A 153 -5.64 3.04 -19.32
CA ALA A 153 -6.36 3.79 -20.37
C ALA A 153 -5.97 5.26 -20.44
N THR A 154 -5.67 5.88 -19.28
CA THR A 154 -5.42 7.33 -19.20
C THR A 154 -3.93 7.67 -19.30
N TYR A 155 -3.07 6.91 -18.64
CA TYR A 155 -1.64 7.24 -18.47
C TYR A 155 -0.70 6.25 -19.17
N GLY A 156 -1.19 5.07 -19.58
CA GLY A 156 -0.34 4.01 -20.15
C GLY A 156 0.62 3.37 -19.15
N ASP A 157 0.60 3.77 -17.88
CA ASP A 157 1.51 3.36 -16.81
C ASP A 157 0.82 3.44 -15.46
N PHE A 158 1.30 2.68 -14.47
CA PHE A 158 0.73 2.67 -13.11
C PHE A 158 1.65 3.39 -12.12
N PHE A 159 2.92 2.95 -12.04
CA PHE A 159 3.88 3.31 -11.00
C PHE A 159 5.07 4.14 -11.49
N GLY A 160 5.08 4.59 -12.74
CA GLY A 160 6.18 5.45 -13.23
C GLY A 160 6.28 6.73 -12.39
N PRO A 161 7.49 7.11 -11.91
CA PRO A 161 7.67 8.33 -11.13
C PRO A 161 7.25 9.59 -11.91
N ILE A 162 6.70 10.58 -11.21
CA ILE A 162 6.30 11.88 -11.80
C ILE A 162 6.92 13.00 -10.96
N ALA A 163 7.46 14.02 -11.60
CA ALA A 163 7.96 15.24 -10.93
C ALA A 163 8.92 14.95 -9.74
N LYS A 164 9.69 13.87 -9.83
CA LYS A 164 10.65 13.39 -8.83
C LYS A 164 10.00 12.84 -7.53
N VAL A 165 8.70 12.60 -7.48
CA VAL A 165 8.09 11.80 -6.40
C VAL A 165 8.25 10.31 -6.70
N GLY A 166 8.30 9.50 -5.63
CA GLY A 166 8.34 8.04 -5.73
C GLY A 166 7.11 7.45 -6.43
N GLU A 167 7.22 6.19 -6.76
CA GLU A 167 6.19 5.45 -7.51
C GLU A 167 4.86 5.36 -6.76
N ASP A 168 4.91 5.26 -5.44
CA ASP A 168 3.77 5.19 -4.52
C ASP A 168 2.93 6.48 -4.57
N LEU A 169 3.57 7.62 -4.39
CA LEU A 169 2.89 8.92 -4.47
C LEU A 169 2.45 9.24 -5.91
N ALA A 170 3.24 8.85 -6.91
CA ALA A 170 2.85 9.00 -8.32
C ALA A 170 1.58 8.21 -8.62
N PHE A 171 1.46 6.97 -8.09
CA PHE A 171 0.24 6.17 -8.18
C PHE A 171 -0.93 6.86 -7.48
N CYS A 172 -0.77 7.29 -6.22
CA CYS A 172 -1.83 7.96 -5.46
C CYS A 172 -2.32 9.23 -6.15
N TRP A 173 -1.42 10.02 -6.72
CA TRP A 173 -1.78 11.20 -7.47
C TRP A 173 -2.61 10.85 -8.71
N ARG A 174 -2.17 9.87 -9.55
CA ARG A 174 -2.93 9.42 -10.72
C ARG A 174 -4.32 8.90 -10.33
N ALA A 175 -4.42 8.10 -9.27
CA ALA A 175 -5.68 7.57 -8.77
C ALA A 175 -6.65 8.69 -8.41
N ARG A 176 -6.18 9.69 -7.69
CA ARG A 176 -7.00 10.86 -7.32
C ARG A 176 -7.44 11.69 -8.53
N GLN A 177 -6.59 11.85 -9.56
CA GLN A 177 -7.00 12.53 -10.81
C GLN A 177 -8.12 11.78 -11.54
N LEU A 178 -8.25 10.47 -11.34
CA LEU A 178 -9.33 9.63 -11.87
C LEU A 178 -10.55 9.59 -10.95
N GLY A 179 -10.53 10.33 -9.82
CA GLY A 179 -11.64 10.40 -8.87
C GLY A 179 -11.64 9.31 -7.78
N TYR A 180 -10.61 8.47 -7.72
CA TYR A 180 -10.48 7.48 -6.66
C TYR A 180 -10.06 8.12 -5.34
N LYS A 181 -10.59 7.57 -4.25
CA LYS A 181 -10.21 7.94 -2.89
C LYS A 181 -9.08 7.05 -2.39
N ILE A 182 -8.08 7.66 -1.78
CA ILE A 182 -7.00 6.95 -1.09
C ILE A 182 -7.37 6.89 0.39
N MET A 183 -7.60 5.68 0.90
CA MET A 183 -8.01 5.48 2.28
C MET A 183 -6.85 4.93 3.10
N LEU A 184 -6.65 5.48 4.29
CA LEU A 184 -5.74 5.00 5.32
C LEU A 184 -6.55 4.45 6.48
N ASP A 185 -6.41 3.17 6.77
CA ASP A 185 -7.01 2.57 7.95
C ASP A 185 -6.02 2.63 9.12
N CYS A 186 -6.29 3.54 10.05
CA CYS A 186 -5.47 3.73 11.25
C CYS A 186 -5.73 2.67 12.33
N ASN A 187 -6.72 1.80 12.18
CA ASN A 187 -6.96 0.69 13.10
C ASN A 187 -6.11 -0.54 12.73
N LEU A 188 -5.77 -0.71 11.45
CA LEU A 188 -4.85 -1.75 10.99
C LEU A 188 -3.40 -1.29 11.17
N LYS A 189 -2.81 -1.64 12.31
CA LYS A 189 -1.47 -1.22 12.71
C LYS A 189 -0.43 -2.23 12.28
N LEU A 190 0.56 -1.78 11.52
CA LEU A 190 1.57 -2.60 10.89
C LEU A 190 2.98 -2.27 11.43
N GLY A 191 3.86 -3.27 11.41
CA GLY A 191 5.28 -3.08 11.70
C GLY A 191 6.08 -2.88 10.41
N HIS A 192 7.15 -2.09 10.47
CA HIS A 192 8.08 -1.85 9.38
C HIS A 192 9.47 -2.26 9.82
N VAL A 193 10.02 -3.32 9.24
CA VAL A 193 11.32 -3.89 9.64
C VAL A 193 12.46 -3.01 9.14
N GLY A 194 13.37 -2.72 10.06
CA GLY A 194 14.64 -2.05 9.76
C GLY A 194 15.72 -2.69 10.63
N HIS A 195 16.54 -1.90 11.29
CA HIS A 195 17.36 -2.39 12.40
C HIS A 195 16.51 -2.76 13.63
N THR A 196 15.28 -2.26 13.65
CA THR A 196 14.21 -2.62 14.59
C THR A 196 12.87 -2.67 13.86
N VAL A 197 11.80 -3.17 14.50
CA VAL A 197 10.43 -3.10 13.98
C VAL A 197 9.83 -1.77 14.40
N PHE A 198 9.60 -0.88 13.45
CA PHE A 198 8.97 0.42 13.68
C PHE A 198 7.46 0.27 13.73
N THR A 199 6.85 0.60 14.88
CA THR A 199 5.42 0.47 15.13
C THR A 199 4.82 1.81 15.54
N GLN A 200 3.50 1.88 15.65
CA GLN A 200 2.84 3.05 16.24
C GLN A 200 3.33 3.34 17.67
N GLN A 201 3.50 2.31 18.50
CA GLN A 201 3.98 2.46 19.87
C GLN A 201 5.38 3.09 19.92
N TYR A 202 6.27 2.68 18.98
CA TYR A 202 7.59 3.27 18.84
C TYR A 202 7.52 4.76 18.47
N PHE A 203 6.63 5.11 17.53
CA PHE A 203 6.38 6.50 17.16
C PHE A 203 5.83 7.32 18.32
N GLU A 204 4.80 6.82 19.02
CA GLU A 204 4.16 7.50 20.16
C GLU A 204 5.16 7.72 21.32
N ALA A 205 6.02 6.74 21.60
CA ALA A 205 7.05 6.86 22.63
C ALA A 205 8.04 7.99 22.33
N LEU A 206 8.41 8.20 21.06
CA LEU A 206 9.32 9.26 20.65
C LEU A 206 8.69 10.67 20.66
N GLN A 207 7.35 10.77 20.57
CA GLN A 207 6.65 12.07 20.66
C GLN A 207 6.40 12.49 22.10
N GLY A 208 6.34 11.55 23.04
CA GLY A 208 6.15 11.82 24.48
C GLY A 208 7.38 12.38 25.20
N ASP A 209 8.55 12.30 24.60
CA ASP A 209 9.82 12.81 25.12
C ASP A 209 10.22 14.18 24.51
N ALA A 210 9.36 14.81 23.73
CA ALA A 210 9.54 16.13 23.11
C ALA A 210 8.56 17.14 23.73
#